data_765ac6f0fd750dc706241499e33f87df
#
_entry.id   765ac6f0fd750dc706241499e33f87df
#
_cell.length_a   1.000
_cell.length_b   1.000
_cell.length_c   1.000
_cell.angle_alpha   90.00
_cell.angle_beta   90.00
_cell.angle_gamma   90.00
#
_symmetry.space_group_name_H-M   'P 1'
#
loop_
_entity.id
_entity.type
_entity.pdbx_description
1 polymer ?
#
loop_
_entity_poly.entity_id
_entity_poly.type
_entity_poly.pdbx_seq_one_letter_code
_entity_poly.pdbx_strand_id
1 'polypeptide(L)' 'MFTLPVVLGHRGARNVKTENTLEAFRYACQSGIRWVELDAMLTKDGKVVVFHDEELDRMAENAAGRLDERTYAELQNVVL' A
#
# COMPACT_ATOMS: atom_id res chain seq x y z
N MET A 1 12.14 4.97 22.01
CA MET A 1 12.88 3.72 21.71
C MET A 1 11.91 2.55 21.72
N PHE A 2 12.14 1.59 20.85
CA PHE A 2 11.27 0.42 20.75
C PHE A 2 11.66 -0.63 21.79
N THR A 3 10.67 -1.27 22.37
CA THR A 3 10.84 -2.47 23.19
C THR A 3 10.54 -3.69 22.31
N LEU A 4 11.45 -4.63 22.23
CA LEU A 4 11.25 -5.86 21.46
C LEU A 4 10.66 -6.97 22.34
N PRO A 5 9.81 -7.85 21.75
CA PRO A 5 9.42 -7.90 20.34
C PRO A 5 8.38 -6.83 19.99
N VAL A 6 8.47 -6.31 18.76
CA VAL A 6 7.53 -5.35 18.21
C VAL A 6 6.68 -6.06 17.16
N VAL A 7 5.35 -5.88 17.23
CA VAL A 7 4.43 -6.37 16.19
C VAL A 7 4.22 -5.27 15.17
N LEU A 8 4.57 -5.54 13.92
CA LEU A 8 4.41 -4.64 12.79
C LEU A 8 3.35 -5.15 11.84
N GLY A 9 2.43 -4.27 11.46
CA GLY A 9 1.50 -4.53 10.37
C GLY A 9 2.18 -4.33 9.03
N HIS A 10 2.74 -5.38 8.43
CA HIS A 10 3.44 -5.34 7.14
C HIS A 10 2.47 -4.97 6.03
N ARG A 11 2.69 -3.82 5.39
CA ARG A 11 1.79 -3.23 4.40
C ARG A 11 0.36 -3.09 4.96
N GLY A 12 0.27 -2.73 6.23
CA GLY A 12 -0.95 -2.76 7.02
C GLY A 12 -1.20 -4.14 7.58
N ALA A 13 -2.31 -4.77 7.20
CA ALA A 13 -2.65 -6.15 7.59
C ALA A 13 -2.68 -7.04 6.34
N ARG A 14 -1.55 -7.17 5.69
CA ARG A 14 -1.38 -7.85 4.40
C ARG A 14 -1.98 -9.25 4.33
N ASN A 15 -1.89 -10.01 5.42
CA ASN A 15 -2.36 -11.40 5.44
C ASN A 15 -3.87 -11.51 5.53
N VAL A 16 -4.57 -10.42 5.81
CA VAL A 16 -6.02 -10.40 6.08
C VAL A 16 -6.76 -9.50 5.10
N LYS A 17 -6.15 -8.37 4.74
CA LYS A 17 -6.73 -7.33 3.88
C LYS A 17 -5.78 -7.01 2.73
N THR A 18 -6.32 -6.39 1.67
CA THR A 18 -5.49 -5.94 0.55
C THR A 18 -4.38 -5.01 1.06
N GLU A 19 -3.13 -5.36 0.75
CA GLU A 19 -1.97 -4.64 1.24
C GLU A 19 -1.98 -3.15 0.86
N ASN A 20 -1.37 -2.31 1.70
CA ASN A 20 -1.17 -0.89 1.43
C ASN A 20 -2.47 -0.12 1.14
N THR A 21 -3.58 -0.53 1.73
CA THR A 21 -4.87 0.16 1.63
C THR A 21 -5.29 0.71 2.98
N LEU A 22 -6.18 1.71 2.97
CA LEU A 22 -6.75 2.24 4.20
C LEU A 22 -7.46 1.16 5.00
N GLU A 23 -8.12 0.23 4.33
CA GLU A 23 -8.79 -0.91 4.96
C GLU A 23 -7.79 -1.77 5.73
N ALA A 24 -6.62 -2.07 5.14
CA ALA A 24 -5.58 -2.85 5.80
C ALA A 24 -5.03 -2.13 7.04
N PHE A 25 -4.77 -0.84 6.93
CA PHE A 25 -4.26 -0.06 8.07
C PHE A 25 -5.29 0.08 9.17
N ARG A 26 -6.57 0.28 8.84
CA ARG A 26 -7.66 0.32 9.82
C ARG A 26 -7.80 -1.02 10.54
N TYR A 27 -7.71 -2.12 9.82
CA TYR A 27 -7.77 -3.46 10.42
C TYR A 27 -6.63 -3.66 11.41
N ALA A 28 -5.42 -3.29 11.04
CA ALA A 28 -4.27 -3.38 11.93
C ALA A 28 -4.49 -2.55 13.22
N CYS A 29 -4.96 -1.33 13.06
CA CYS A 29 -5.27 -0.45 14.20
C CYS A 29 -6.33 -1.03 15.12
N GLN A 30 -7.43 -1.53 14.57
CA GLN A 30 -8.53 -2.12 15.33
C GLN A 30 -8.12 -3.41 16.03
N SER A 31 -7.12 -4.11 15.49
CA SER A 31 -6.56 -5.33 16.09
C SER A 31 -5.56 -5.05 17.20
N GLY A 32 -5.31 -3.78 17.55
CA GLY A 32 -4.37 -3.39 18.59
C GLY A 32 -2.93 -3.29 18.12
N ILE A 33 -2.66 -3.37 16.82
CA ILE A 33 -1.33 -3.19 16.25
C ILE A 33 -1.02 -1.69 16.24
N ARG A 34 0.08 -1.29 16.87
CA ARG A 34 0.46 0.11 17.00
C ARG A 34 1.40 0.61 15.91
N TRP A 35 2.05 -0.30 15.21
CA TRP A 35 3.04 0.03 14.20
C TRP A 35 2.65 -0.64 12.89
N VAL A 36 2.69 0.12 11.81
CA VAL A 36 2.45 -0.40 10.45
C VAL A 36 3.62 -0.04 9.57
N GLU A 37 3.89 -0.90 8.60
CA GLU A 37 4.87 -0.64 7.55
C GLU A 37 4.10 -0.36 6.26
N LEU A 38 4.56 0.59 5.48
CA LEU A 38 3.99 0.90 4.18
C LEU A 38 5.11 1.14 3.17
N ASP A 39 4.75 1.08 1.90
CA ASP A 39 5.66 1.34 0.79
C ASP A 39 5.15 2.56 0.03
N ALA A 40 6.02 3.52 -0.24
CA ALA A 40 5.68 4.74 -0.94
C ALA A 40 6.39 4.81 -2.29
N MET A 41 5.69 5.29 -3.31
CA MET A 41 6.21 5.44 -4.66
C MET A 41 5.77 6.77 -5.25
N LEU A 42 6.51 7.23 -6.26
CA LEU A 42 6.17 8.44 -7.01
C LEU A 42 5.47 8.07 -8.31
N THR A 43 4.38 8.78 -8.59
CA THR A 43 3.71 8.73 -9.88
C THR A 43 4.52 9.48 -10.94
N LYS A 44 4.10 9.37 -12.20
CA LYS A 44 4.71 10.09 -13.33
C LYS A 44 4.77 11.60 -13.09
N ASP A 45 3.74 12.16 -12.47
CA ASP A 45 3.64 13.59 -12.16
C ASP A 45 4.13 13.95 -10.76
N GLY A 46 4.89 13.06 -10.11
CA GLY A 46 5.58 13.36 -8.86
C GLY A 46 4.70 13.34 -7.60
N LYS A 47 3.54 12.71 -7.63
CA LYS A 47 2.70 12.53 -6.45
C LYS A 47 3.12 11.27 -5.70
N VAL A 48 3.02 11.30 -4.38
CA VAL A 48 3.33 10.15 -3.53
C VAL A 48 2.09 9.26 -3.40
N VAL A 49 2.26 7.97 -3.66
CA VAL A 49 1.21 6.96 -3.47
C VAL A 49 1.75 5.79 -2.65
N VAL A 50 0.86 5.03 -2.03
CA VAL A 50 1.22 3.87 -1.20
C VAL A 50 1.01 2.61 -2.03
N PHE A 51 2.13 1.99 -2.43
CA PHE A 51 2.11 0.81 -3.28
C PHE A 51 3.48 0.13 -3.22
N HIS A 52 3.54 -1.20 -3.30
CA HIS A 52 4.80 -1.94 -3.13
C HIS A 52 5.54 -2.18 -4.44
N ASP A 53 4.85 -2.73 -5.44
CA ASP A 53 5.50 -3.18 -6.66
C ASP A 53 5.78 -2.01 -7.62
N GLU A 54 6.82 -2.14 -8.44
CA GLU A 54 7.07 -1.19 -9.52
C GLU A 54 5.99 -1.26 -10.60
N GLU A 55 5.37 -2.43 -10.75
CA GLU A 55 4.33 -2.69 -11.74
C GLU A 55 2.98 -2.93 -11.08
N LEU A 56 1.90 -2.59 -11.79
CA LEU A 56 0.53 -2.71 -11.28
C LEU A 56 -0.02 -4.14 -11.33
N ASP A 57 0.60 -5.00 -12.12
CA ASP A 57 0.05 -6.28 -12.56
C ASP A 57 -0.43 -7.20 -11.44
N ARG A 58 0.34 -7.34 -10.37
CA ARG A 58 0.02 -8.26 -9.28
C ARG A 58 -1.22 -7.82 -8.49
N MET A 59 -1.35 -6.53 -8.22
CA MET A 59 -2.36 -6.00 -7.31
C MET A 59 -3.58 -5.43 -8.01
N ALA A 60 -3.42 -4.91 -9.22
CA ALA A 60 -4.52 -4.24 -9.92
C ALA A 60 -5.38 -5.23 -10.70
N GLU A 61 -6.70 -5.10 -10.56
CA GLU A 61 -7.65 -5.91 -11.32
C GLU A 61 -7.80 -5.45 -12.76
N ASN A 62 -7.63 -4.16 -13.02
CA ASN A 62 -7.96 -3.52 -14.29
C ASN A 62 -6.80 -2.73 -14.91
N ALA A 63 -5.58 -2.96 -14.49
CA ALA A 63 -4.43 -2.23 -14.99
C ALA A 63 -3.16 -3.08 -14.97
N ALA A 64 -2.22 -2.73 -15.84
CA ALA A 64 -0.91 -3.38 -15.95
C ALA A 64 0.15 -2.35 -16.28
N GLY A 65 1.42 -2.73 -16.19
CA GLY A 65 2.55 -1.88 -16.50
C GLY A 65 3.04 -1.10 -15.29
N ARG A 66 4.00 -0.20 -15.51
CA ARG A 66 4.69 0.50 -14.44
C ARG A 66 3.82 1.59 -13.83
N LEU A 67 3.84 1.65 -12.49
CA LEU A 67 3.14 2.68 -11.74
C LEU A 67 3.71 4.06 -12.04
N ASP A 68 5.03 4.19 -12.15
CA ASP A 68 5.71 5.48 -12.38
C ASP A 68 5.51 6.05 -13.79
N GLU A 69 4.89 5.30 -14.68
CA GLU A 69 4.49 5.79 -16.01
C GLU A 69 3.05 6.32 -16.03
N ARG A 70 2.35 6.27 -14.90
CA ARG A 70 0.96 6.74 -14.75
C ARG A 70 0.91 8.00 -13.91
N THR A 71 0.00 8.90 -14.27
CA THR A 71 -0.27 10.09 -13.46
C THR A 71 -1.14 9.72 -12.26
N TYR A 72 -1.16 10.58 -11.26
CA TYR A 72 -2.03 10.39 -10.09
C TYR A 72 -3.50 10.26 -10.51
N ALA A 73 -3.95 11.10 -11.44
CA ALA A 73 -5.33 11.05 -11.94
C ALA A 73 -5.66 9.69 -12.59
N GLU A 74 -4.74 9.17 -13.41
CA GLU A 74 -4.92 7.85 -14.04
C GLU A 74 -5.03 6.73 -13.00
N LEU A 75 -4.24 6.80 -11.93
CA LEU A 75 -4.23 5.79 -10.88
C LEU A 75 -5.52 5.77 -10.05
N GLN A 76 -6.31 6.85 -10.05
CA GLN A 76 -7.58 6.88 -9.32
C GLN A 76 -8.61 5.88 -9.89
N ASN A 77 -8.42 5.43 -11.12
CA ASN A 77 -9.30 4.45 -11.78
C ASN A 77 -8.82 3.01 -11.62
N VAL A 78 -7.68 2.80 -10.97
CA VAL A 78 -7.14 1.46 -10.72
C VAL A 78 -7.87 0.82 -9.55
N VAL A 79 -8.28 -0.43 -9.72
CA VAL A 79 -8.96 -1.23 -8.70
C VAL A 79 -8.00 -2.27 -8.15
N LEU A 80 -7.83 -2.29 -6.86
CA LEU A 80 -6.99 -3.25 -6.15
C LEU A 80 -7.80 -4.43 -5.63
#